data_66ffde5357e0ff9a80500b706730c329
#
_entry.id   66ffde5357e0ff9a80500b706730c329
#
_cell.length_a   1.000
_cell.length_b   1.000
_cell.length_c   1.000
_cell.angle_alpha   90.00
_cell.angle_beta   90.00
_cell.angle_gamma   90.00
#
_symmetry.space_group_name_H-M   'P 1'
#
loop_
_entity.id
_entity.type
_entity.pdbx_description
1 polymer ?
#
loop_
_entity_poly.entity_id
_entity_poly.type
_entity_poly.pdbx_seq_one_letter_code
_entity_poly.pdbx_strand_id
1 'polypeptide(L)'
;MREMVMEETERRIGLSLGERRTALCTDGGRKQLSFPTVLCRSKRGEEWRIGEAALEMGREGSGFLLEQLFSLYRKGESASLGDRKYSAEELMETFLRLVLEEAGGGEKRDGKEEEGESGEQEESGEQEQGPEALIEEIEDAALEPEDSPVSEEAEAEAEEESGGEAFPDFLPGRSILVVSLRFMDQALMERLRALLSAMLGESFELCILTHTESFIHYMLRQEKLLYNRKVGMFELEDRSLSYYELRVTQGAKKCAFAFSEPQDESISLEALETESGQKTGDRILRRLAERKLQKGNYGLVMLCGKGFENTDFARNFMSYLLKGRKVCTEQQLIALGALYYSEVLAAERTEDCRLLCDSRVCCDISLRVSVRERDKSLILASAGEPWMGLSTEHELILDGQNYIDFRLSPASSMGSASQLRMHLNGFPERKDRSVRIVLKTSFPDGEHFRVEVRDDGFGEIYPSSGAVLTEELDLRKTAGGA
;
A
#
# COMPACT_ATOMS: atom_id res chain seq x y z
N MET A 1 -2.98 -44.02 17.77
CA MET A 1 -2.91 -42.61 18.19
C MET A 1 -2.34 -41.86 17.01
N ARG A 2 -3.18 -41.27 16.18
CA ARG A 2 -2.74 -40.32 15.12
C ARG A 2 -2.55 -38.99 15.80
N GLU A 3 -1.32 -38.55 15.88
CA GLU A 3 -1.02 -37.16 16.17
C GLU A 3 -1.73 -36.31 15.10
N MET A 4 -2.74 -35.56 15.52
CA MET A 4 -3.24 -34.42 14.76
C MET A 4 -2.12 -33.38 14.81
N VAL A 5 -1.34 -33.33 13.76
CA VAL A 5 -0.54 -32.13 13.46
C VAL A 5 -1.56 -31.01 13.26
N MET A 6 -1.67 -30.14 14.24
CA MET A 6 -2.39 -28.86 14.05
C MET A 6 -1.61 -28.13 12.95
N GLU A 7 -2.19 -28.05 11.75
CA GLU A 7 -1.72 -27.11 10.73
C GLU A 7 -1.73 -25.73 11.35
N GLU A 8 -0.55 -25.17 11.53
CA GLU A 8 -0.37 -23.76 11.88
C GLU A 8 -1.00 -22.93 10.76
N THR A 9 -2.21 -22.46 10.98
CA THR A 9 -2.94 -21.67 9.98
C THR A 9 -2.29 -20.31 9.85
N GLU A 10 -1.62 -20.10 8.73
CA GLU A 10 -1.08 -18.81 8.31
C GLU A 10 -2.20 -17.75 8.29
N ARG A 11 -2.05 -16.67 9.05
CA ARG A 11 -3.04 -15.59 9.09
C ARG A 11 -2.65 -14.47 8.14
N ARG A 12 -3.63 -13.98 7.40
CA ARG A 12 -3.48 -12.88 6.45
C ARG A 12 -4.39 -11.74 6.85
N ILE A 13 -3.81 -10.55 6.95
CA ILE A 13 -4.51 -9.35 7.42
C ILE A 13 -4.27 -8.23 6.41
N GLY A 14 -5.35 -7.65 5.91
CA GLY A 14 -5.35 -6.41 5.16
C GLY A 14 -5.87 -5.27 6.02
N LEU A 15 -5.09 -4.22 6.21
CA LEU A 15 -5.40 -3.07 7.02
C LEU A 15 -5.36 -1.79 6.17
N SER A 16 -6.44 -1.04 6.12
CA SER A 16 -6.44 0.34 5.61
C SER A 16 -6.39 1.28 6.80
N LEU A 17 -5.27 1.98 6.95
CA LEU A 17 -5.05 2.92 8.05
C LEU A 17 -5.22 4.36 7.55
N GLY A 18 -6.30 5.00 7.98
CA GLY A 18 -6.65 6.35 7.57
C GLY A 18 -6.72 7.35 8.72
N GLU A 19 -6.77 8.64 8.39
CA GLU A 19 -6.84 9.71 9.40
C GLU A 19 -8.09 9.65 10.27
N ARG A 20 -9.20 9.18 9.70
CA ARG A 20 -10.49 9.18 10.39
C ARG A 20 -11.11 7.81 10.54
N ARG A 21 -10.81 6.91 9.65
CA ARG A 21 -11.30 5.53 9.70
C ARG A 21 -10.18 4.56 9.41
N THR A 22 -10.24 3.45 10.12
CA THR A 22 -9.40 2.27 9.93
C THR A 22 -10.31 1.11 9.55
N ALA A 23 -9.93 0.38 8.51
CA ALA A 23 -10.64 -0.81 8.09
C ALA A 23 -9.70 -2.01 8.07
N LEU A 24 -10.21 -3.16 8.50
CA LEU A 24 -9.45 -4.39 8.63
C LEU A 24 -10.21 -5.54 8.00
N CYS A 25 -9.53 -6.35 7.20
CA CYS A 25 -10.06 -7.54 6.57
C CYS A 25 -9.16 -8.75 6.87
N THR A 26 -9.78 -9.87 7.22
CA THR A 26 -9.09 -11.16 7.45
C THR A 26 -9.90 -12.32 6.87
N ASP A 27 -9.41 -13.55 7.03
CA ASP A 27 -10.09 -14.80 6.70
C ASP A 27 -10.60 -14.85 5.24
N GLY A 28 -9.75 -14.41 4.31
CA GLY A 28 -10.11 -14.36 2.88
C GLY A 28 -11.22 -13.35 2.57
N GLY A 29 -11.36 -12.32 3.40
CA GLY A 29 -12.37 -11.26 3.27
C GLY A 29 -13.72 -11.57 3.95
N ARG A 30 -13.83 -12.68 4.68
CA ARG A 30 -15.05 -13.02 5.42
C ARG A 30 -15.27 -12.13 6.64
N LYS A 31 -14.19 -11.82 7.36
CA LYS A 31 -14.24 -10.88 8.48
C LYS A 31 -13.80 -9.50 7.99
N GLN A 32 -14.70 -8.56 8.08
CA GLN A 32 -14.47 -7.16 7.68
C GLN A 32 -14.91 -6.26 8.83
N LEU A 33 -14.00 -5.43 9.30
CA LEU A 33 -14.25 -4.47 10.39
C LEU A 33 -13.89 -3.06 9.89
N SER A 34 -14.66 -2.08 10.31
CA SER A 34 -14.36 -0.67 10.03
C SER A 34 -14.82 0.18 11.20
N PHE A 35 -13.93 1.03 11.69
CA PHE A 35 -14.19 1.87 12.85
C PHE A 35 -13.43 3.21 12.76
N PRO A 36 -13.89 4.23 13.50
CA PRO A 36 -13.17 5.50 13.61
C PRO A 36 -11.74 5.31 14.12
N THR A 37 -10.77 6.04 13.53
CA THR A 37 -9.37 6.07 13.98
C THR A 37 -9.24 6.99 15.20
N VAL A 38 -9.83 6.56 16.31
CA VAL A 38 -9.85 7.30 17.58
C VAL A 38 -9.43 6.39 18.73
N LEU A 39 -8.86 6.97 19.75
CA LEU A 39 -8.40 6.30 20.95
C LEU A 39 -8.93 7.02 22.18
N CYS A 40 -9.44 6.29 23.15
CA CYS A 40 -9.92 6.85 24.41
C CYS A 40 -9.32 6.10 25.60
N ARG A 41 -8.76 6.85 26.55
CA ARG A 41 -8.25 6.33 27.83
C ARG A 41 -9.27 6.59 28.94
N SER A 42 -9.61 5.58 29.72
CA SER A 42 -10.49 5.74 30.89
C SER A 42 -9.90 6.71 31.92
N LYS A 43 -10.76 7.54 32.54
CA LYS A 43 -10.39 8.41 33.67
C LYS A 43 -10.17 7.65 34.98
N ARG A 44 -10.71 6.44 35.10
CA ARG A 44 -10.71 5.64 36.34
C ARG A 44 -9.75 4.45 36.32
N GLY A 45 -8.96 4.29 35.24
CA GLY A 45 -8.06 3.16 35.10
C GLY A 45 -7.12 3.31 33.91
N GLU A 46 -6.46 2.22 33.54
CA GLU A 46 -5.57 2.14 32.38
C GLU A 46 -6.25 1.51 31.16
N GLU A 47 -7.56 1.42 31.19
CA GLU A 47 -8.34 0.84 30.09
C GLU A 47 -8.35 1.78 28.87
N TRP A 48 -8.09 1.19 27.70
CA TRP A 48 -8.11 1.85 26.43
C TRP A 48 -9.25 1.30 25.55
N ARG A 49 -9.87 2.17 24.78
CA ARG A 49 -10.91 1.82 23.80
C ARG A 49 -10.61 2.47 22.46
N ILE A 50 -11.04 1.81 21.38
CA ILE A 50 -10.93 2.29 19.99
C ILE A 50 -12.31 2.39 19.34
N GLY A 51 -12.38 3.08 18.22
CA GLY A 51 -13.58 3.12 17.39
C GLY A 51 -14.80 3.71 18.08
N GLU A 52 -15.97 3.13 17.86
CA GLU A 52 -17.24 3.65 18.40
C GLU A 52 -17.26 3.59 19.94
N ALA A 53 -16.69 2.56 20.54
CA ALA A 53 -16.60 2.45 22.01
C ALA A 53 -15.75 3.58 22.62
N ALA A 54 -14.70 4.03 21.92
CA ALA A 54 -13.93 5.20 22.33
C ALA A 54 -14.74 6.50 22.25
N LEU A 55 -15.53 6.67 21.19
CA LEU A 55 -16.43 7.83 21.04
C LEU A 55 -17.51 7.85 22.10
N GLU A 56 -18.12 6.72 22.42
CA GLU A 56 -19.11 6.61 23.51
C GLU A 56 -18.50 6.99 24.85
N MET A 57 -17.36 6.40 25.22
CA MET A 57 -16.63 6.72 26.44
C MET A 57 -16.28 8.22 26.54
N GLY A 58 -15.92 8.84 25.42
CA GLY A 58 -15.66 10.28 25.32
C GLY A 58 -16.92 11.12 25.51
N ARG A 59 -18.05 10.75 24.89
CA ARG A 59 -19.37 11.44 25.02
C ARG A 59 -19.90 11.37 26.44
N GLU A 60 -19.75 10.25 27.12
CA GLU A 60 -20.13 10.06 28.50
C GLU A 60 -19.25 10.85 29.49
N GLY A 61 -18.13 11.38 29.01
CA GLY A 61 -17.14 12.06 29.84
C GLY A 61 -16.38 11.14 30.80
N SER A 62 -16.44 9.82 30.58
CA SER A 62 -15.77 8.80 31.38
C SER A 62 -14.32 8.54 30.94
N GLY A 63 -13.91 9.09 29.77
CA GLY A 63 -12.56 8.95 29.19
C GLY A 63 -11.98 10.25 28.65
N PHE A 64 -10.68 10.19 28.31
CA PHE A 64 -9.96 11.20 27.57
C PHE A 64 -9.87 10.76 26.11
N LEU A 65 -10.68 11.38 25.25
CA LEU A 65 -10.80 11.05 23.83
C LEU A 65 -9.72 11.75 23.00
N LEU A 66 -9.10 11.02 22.09
CA LEU A 66 -8.14 11.48 21.06
C LEU A 66 -8.68 11.17 19.68
N GLU A 67 -9.13 12.19 18.96
CA GLU A 67 -9.76 12.04 17.61
C GLU A 67 -8.79 12.19 16.44
N GLN A 68 -7.59 12.77 16.67
CA GLN A 68 -6.60 13.05 15.62
C GLN A 68 -5.35 12.18 15.73
N LEU A 69 -5.52 10.94 16.11
CA LEU A 69 -4.44 10.00 16.39
C LEU A 69 -3.45 9.87 15.22
N PHE A 70 -3.95 9.59 14.01
CA PHE A 70 -3.09 9.39 12.85
C PHE A 70 -2.36 10.68 12.42
N SER A 71 -3.03 11.84 12.52
CA SER A 71 -2.41 13.13 12.25
C SER A 71 -1.29 13.46 13.23
N LEU A 72 -1.49 13.17 14.53
CA LEU A 72 -0.46 13.29 15.57
C LEU A 72 0.75 12.38 15.26
N TYR A 73 0.47 11.12 14.94
CA TYR A 73 1.51 10.16 14.60
C TYR A 73 2.32 10.62 13.37
N ARG A 74 1.65 11.06 12.31
CA ARG A 74 2.33 11.57 11.12
C ARG A 74 3.26 12.74 11.39
N LYS A 75 2.87 13.66 12.30
CA LYS A 75 3.68 14.81 12.69
C LYS A 75 4.74 14.51 13.75
N GLY A 76 4.67 13.35 14.41
CA GLY A 76 5.54 13.03 15.55
C GLY A 76 5.25 13.87 16.80
N GLU A 77 4.00 14.32 16.96
CA GLU A 77 3.56 15.16 18.05
C GLU A 77 3.05 14.32 19.22
N SER A 78 3.33 14.73 20.44
CA SER A 78 2.81 14.09 21.66
C SER A 78 1.47 14.68 22.09
N ALA A 79 0.63 13.88 22.76
CA ALA A 79 -0.63 14.33 23.33
C ALA A 79 -0.67 14.12 24.85
N SER A 80 -1.37 15.01 25.57
CA SER A 80 -1.65 14.87 26.99
C SER A 80 -3.07 14.33 27.18
N LEU A 81 -3.20 13.19 27.86
CA LEU A 81 -4.47 12.58 28.21
C LEU A 81 -4.58 12.51 29.74
N GLY A 82 -5.29 13.48 30.30
CA GLY A 82 -5.30 13.72 31.75
C GLY A 82 -3.94 14.24 32.21
N ASP A 83 -3.37 13.62 33.25
CA ASP A 83 -2.12 14.02 33.88
C ASP A 83 -0.88 13.44 33.19
N ARG A 84 -1.04 12.56 32.20
CA ARG A 84 0.05 11.88 31.51
C ARG A 84 0.20 12.36 30.09
N LYS A 85 1.45 12.59 29.68
CA LYS A 85 1.85 12.88 28.33
C LYS A 85 2.31 11.59 27.64
N TYR A 86 1.81 11.36 26.44
CA TYR A 86 2.13 10.20 25.61
C TYR A 86 2.82 10.63 24.32
N SER A 87 3.79 9.87 23.86
CA SER A 87 4.38 10.06 22.53
C SER A 87 3.41 9.60 21.43
N ALA A 88 3.67 10.05 20.21
CA ALA A 88 2.91 9.61 19.05
C ALA A 88 3.01 8.09 18.82
N GLU A 89 4.19 7.55 19.10
CA GLU A 89 4.52 6.12 18.97
C GLU A 89 3.73 5.28 19.99
N GLU A 90 3.74 5.66 21.27
CA GLU A 90 2.97 4.94 22.31
C GLU A 90 1.47 4.90 22.01
N LEU A 91 0.91 6.02 21.52
CA LEU A 91 -0.51 6.11 21.19
C LEU A 91 -0.87 5.28 19.94
N MET A 92 -0.04 5.33 18.90
CA MET A 92 -0.25 4.54 17.68
C MET A 92 -0.05 3.04 17.95
N GLU A 93 0.94 2.67 18.74
CA GLU A 93 1.17 1.29 19.19
C GLU A 93 -0.06 0.75 19.93
N THR A 94 -0.57 1.49 20.91
CA THR A 94 -1.76 1.11 21.67
C THR A 94 -2.97 0.90 20.74
N PHE A 95 -3.17 1.82 19.78
CA PHE A 95 -4.25 1.72 18.82
C PHE A 95 -4.11 0.48 17.92
N LEU A 96 -2.93 0.28 17.31
CA LEU A 96 -2.70 -0.84 16.41
C LEU A 96 -2.79 -2.19 17.13
N ARG A 97 -2.36 -2.26 18.39
CA ARG A 97 -2.50 -3.45 19.23
C ARG A 97 -3.97 -3.83 19.37
N LEU A 98 -4.81 -2.89 19.77
CA LEU A 98 -6.25 -3.13 19.92
C LEU A 98 -6.93 -3.47 18.58
N VAL A 99 -6.50 -2.85 17.47
CA VAL A 99 -6.98 -3.19 16.12
C VAL A 99 -6.66 -4.64 15.76
N LEU A 100 -5.44 -5.08 16.06
CA LEU A 100 -5.01 -6.45 15.76
C LEU A 100 -5.63 -7.48 16.70
N GLU A 101 -5.95 -7.11 17.94
CA GLU A 101 -6.74 -7.94 18.88
C GLU A 101 -8.15 -8.20 18.33
N GLU A 102 -8.79 -7.18 17.75
CA GLU A 102 -10.09 -7.36 17.07
C GLU A 102 -9.96 -8.31 15.85
N ALA A 103 -8.82 -8.31 15.15
CA ALA A 103 -8.54 -9.27 14.08
C ALA A 103 -8.50 -10.73 14.58
N GLY A 104 -7.88 -10.95 15.75
CA GLY A 104 -7.69 -12.27 16.35
C GLY A 104 -8.99 -12.94 16.84
N GLY A 105 -10.06 -12.19 17.01
CA GLY A 105 -11.32 -12.70 17.56
C GLY A 105 -11.11 -13.22 18.97
N GLY A 106 -10.89 -12.31 19.93
CA GLY A 106 -10.82 -12.68 21.34
C GLY A 106 -12.04 -13.48 21.75
N GLU A 107 -11.85 -14.76 22.07
CA GLU A 107 -12.81 -15.49 22.90
C GLU A 107 -12.92 -14.73 24.21
N LYS A 108 -13.93 -13.87 24.33
CA LYS A 108 -14.34 -13.37 25.63
C LYS A 108 -14.77 -14.57 26.44
N ARG A 109 -13.93 -14.99 27.38
CA ARG A 109 -14.37 -15.80 28.51
C ARG A 109 -15.29 -14.94 29.38
N ASP A 110 -16.48 -14.74 28.93
CA ASP A 110 -17.59 -14.31 29.79
C ASP A 110 -18.09 -15.57 30.51
N GLY A 111 -17.48 -15.84 31.66
CA GLY A 111 -18.07 -16.77 32.61
C GLY A 111 -19.32 -16.15 33.22
N LYS A 112 -20.46 -16.51 32.67
CA LYS A 112 -21.76 -16.54 33.38
C LYS A 112 -22.57 -17.66 32.78
N GLU A 113 -22.66 -18.72 33.59
CA GLU A 113 -23.71 -19.72 33.53
C GLU A 113 -25.05 -19.02 33.70
N GLU A 114 -25.94 -19.13 32.71
CA GLU A 114 -27.38 -19.04 32.92
C GLU A 114 -28.04 -20.28 32.30
N GLU A 115 -28.55 -21.08 33.20
CA GLU A 115 -29.42 -22.23 32.95
C GLU A 115 -30.76 -21.81 32.35
N GLY A 116 -31.27 -22.65 31.43
CA GLY A 116 -32.72 -22.91 31.25
C GLY A 116 -33.38 -22.17 30.09
N GLU A 117 -33.77 -22.81 29.08
CA GLU A 117 -34.98 -23.58 28.88
C GLU A 117 -35.14 -24.01 27.41
N SER A 118 -35.60 -25.20 27.29
CA SER A 118 -35.93 -25.92 26.06
C SER A 118 -37.10 -25.28 25.28
N GLY A 119 -36.96 -25.27 23.96
CA GLY A 119 -38.05 -25.00 23.03
C GLY A 119 -37.75 -25.60 21.67
N GLU A 120 -38.22 -26.83 21.46
CA GLU A 120 -38.27 -27.50 20.17
C GLU A 120 -39.18 -26.73 19.21
N GLN A 121 -38.71 -26.48 17.99
CA GLN A 121 -39.57 -26.48 16.80
C GLN A 121 -38.77 -26.85 15.56
N GLU A 122 -39.24 -27.96 14.97
CA GLU A 122 -38.92 -28.47 13.65
C GLU A 122 -39.40 -27.48 12.56
N GLU A 123 -38.68 -27.38 11.45
CA GLU A 123 -39.12 -27.71 10.10
C GLU A 123 -38.18 -27.19 9.01
N SER A 124 -37.85 -28.13 8.21
CA SER A 124 -37.91 -28.32 6.77
C SER A 124 -36.82 -27.60 5.93
N GLY A 125 -36.06 -28.49 5.33
CA GLY A 125 -35.04 -28.25 4.36
C GLY A 125 -35.53 -27.86 2.97
N GLU A 126 -34.65 -27.20 2.29
CA GLU A 126 -34.54 -27.30 0.84
C GLU A 126 -33.06 -27.23 0.45
N GLN A 127 -32.64 -28.29 -0.23
CA GLN A 127 -31.33 -28.43 -0.85
C GLN A 127 -31.35 -27.71 -2.20
N GLU A 128 -30.46 -26.78 -2.44
CA GLU A 128 -30.09 -26.42 -3.81
C GLU A 128 -28.64 -26.80 -4.09
N GLN A 129 -28.52 -27.64 -5.13
CA GLN A 129 -27.29 -28.17 -5.67
C GLN A 129 -26.59 -27.11 -6.53
N GLY A 130 -25.34 -26.84 -6.26
CA GLY A 130 -24.45 -26.12 -7.18
C GLY A 130 -23.72 -27.09 -8.13
N PRO A 131 -23.32 -26.66 -9.32
CA PRO A 131 -22.76 -27.55 -10.32
C PRO A 131 -21.28 -27.82 -10.10
N GLU A 132 -20.93 -29.12 -10.16
CA GLU A 132 -19.58 -29.65 -10.27
C GLU A 132 -18.92 -29.20 -11.58
N ALA A 133 -17.70 -28.71 -11.50
CA ALA A 133 -16.83 -28.52 -12.64
C ALA A 133 -15.68 -29.54 -12.59
N LEU A 134 -15.62 -30.35 -13.63
CA LEU A 134 -14.60 -31.35 -13.94
C LEU A 134 -13.20 -30.74 -13.99
N ILE A 135 -12.27 -31.35 -13.30
CA ILE A 135 -10.83 -31.12 -13.42
C ILE A 135 -10.26 -32.29 -14.21
N GLU A 136 -9.71 -32.01 -15.39
CA GLU A 136 -8.85 -32.94 -16.13
C GLU A 136 -7.40 -32.84 -15.61
N GLU A 137 -6.88 -33.98 -15.22
CA GLU A 137 -5.48 -34.21 -14.85
C GLU A 137 -4.59 -34.13 -16.11
N ILE A 138 -3.44 -33.45 -15.97
CA ILE A 138 -2.29 -33.66 -16.87
C ILE A 138 -1.07 -33.92 -15.99
N GLU A 139 -0.52 -35.11 -16.15
CA GLU A 139 0.70 -35.62 -15.52
C GLU A 139 1.98 -35.04 -16.17
N ASP A 140 3.03 -35.04 -15.34
CA ASP A 140 4.46 -35.25 -15.60
C ASP A 140 5.37 -34.12 -16.11
N ALA A 141 6.37 -33.80 -15.31
CA ALA A 141 7.74 -34.32 -15.41
C ALA A 141 8.67 -33.68 -14.38
N ALA A 142 9.28 -34.54 -13.58
CA ALA A 142 10.31 -34.24 -12.59
C ALA A 142 11.65 -33.89 -13.24
N LEU A 143 12.36 -32.90 -12.69
CA LEU A 143 13.82 -32.78 -12.76
C LEU A 143 14.34 -32.29 -11.40
N GLU A 144 15.14 -33.11 -10.79
CA GLU A 144 15.84 -32.86 -9.53
C GLU A 144 17.01 -31.88 -9.73
N PRO A 145 17.35 -31.04 -8.75
CA PRO A 145 18.64 -30.36 -8.71
C PRO A 145 19.60 -31.00 -7.69
N GLU A 146 20.83 -31.10 -8.15
CA GLU A 146 21.98 -31.64 -7.43
C GLU A 146 22.39 -30.82 -6.21
N ASP A 147 22.78 -31.53 -5.15
CA ASP A 147 23.45 -31.09 -3.94
C ASP A 147 24.84 -30.48 -4.18
N SER A 148 25.16 -29.45 -3.41
CA SER A 148 26.51 -29.28 -2.85
C SER A 148 26.51 -28.34 -1.63
N PRO A 149 27.25 -28.67 -0.58
CA PRO A 149 27.17 -28.06 0.75
C PRO A 149 28.26 -26.99 0.95
N VAL A 150 27.96 -25.98 1.76
CA VAL A 150 29.00 -25.16 2.42
C VAL A 150 28.61 -24.87 3.87
N SER A 151 29.50 -25.34 4.66
CA SER A 151 29.87 -25.27 6.05
C SER A 151 29.40 -24.11 6.93
N GLU A 152 29.07 -24.53 8.16
CA GLU A 152 28.97 -23.82 9.42
C GLU A 152 30.28 -23.13 9.86
N GLU A 153 30.11 -22.05 10.59
CA GLU A 153 30.76 -21.65 11.85
C GLU A 153 30.29 -20.24 12.19
N ALA A 154 29.45 -20.05 13.20
CA ALA A 154 29.69 -19.83 14.62
C ALA A 154 30.27 -18.45 14.94
N GLU A 155 29.52 -17.62 15.63
CA GLU A 155 29.86 -17.18 17.00
C GLU A 155 28.76 -16.34 17.62
N ALA A 156 28.51 -16.62 18.87
CA ALA A 156 27.46 -16.13 19.75
C ALA A 156 27.83 -14.82 20.47
N GLU A 157 26.85 -14.30 21.16
CA GLU A 157 26.86 -13.41 22.32
C GLU A 157 26.58 -11.92 22.06
N ALA A 158 25.35 -11.52 22.39
CA ALA A 158 25.06 -10.60 23.51
C ALA A 158 23.54 -10.44 23.67
N GLU A 159 23.02 -11.11 24.67
CA GLU A 159 21.67 -10.89 25.21
C GLU A 159 21.66 -9.54 25.95
N GLU A 160 20.92 -8.55 25.47
CA GLU A 160 20.37 -7.49 26.29
C GLU A 160 18.85 -7.64 26.38
N GLU A 161 18.40 -8.12 27.53
CA GLU A 161 17.01 -8.17 27.93
C GLU A 161 16.40 -6.77 27.93
N SER A 162 15.69 -6.39 26.87
CA SER A 162 14.67 -5.36 26.94
C SER A 162 13.33 -6.06 27.25
N GLY A 163 12.91 -5.97 28.50
CA GLY A 163 11.62 -6.47 28.97
C GLY A 163 10.46 -5.72 28.34
N GLY A 164 10.13 -6.05 27.09
CA GLY A 164 8.83 -5.78 26.48
C GLY A 164 7.91 -6.93 26.85
N GLU A 165 6.75 -6.65 27.43
CA GLU A 165 5.70 -7.65 27.58
C GLU A 165 5.44 -8.28 26.21
N ALA A 166 5.77 -9.56 26.08
CA ALA A 166 5.54 -10.33 24.87
C ALA A 166 4.04 -10.23 24.52
N PHE A 167 3.73 -9.96 23.25
CA PHE A 167 2.40 -10.10 22.75
C PHE A 167 1.87 -11.47 23.18
N PRO A 168 0.66 -11.57 23.75
CA PRO A 168 0.06 -12.86 23.99
C PRO A 168 0.11 -13.66 22.68
N ASP A 169 0.33 -14.98 22.75
CA ASP A 169 0.48 -15.95 21.63
C ASP A 169 -0.70 -15.89 20.64
N PHE A 170 -0.88 -14.76 19.99
CA PHE A 170 -2.06 -14.40 19.20
C PHE A 170 -2.07 -15.01 17.81
N LEU A 171 -0.92 -15.36 17.28
CA LEU A 171 -0.78 -15.72 15.87
C LEU A 171 0.18 -16.91 15.70
N PRO A 172 -0.31 -18.15 15.79
CA PRO A 172 0.50 -19.31 15.44
C PRO A 172 0.75 -19.31 13.92
N GLY A 173 2.00 -19.51 13.51
CA GLY A 173 2.43 -19.61 12.12
C GLY A 173 2.94 -18.28 11.52
N ARG A 174 3.50 -18.35 10.31
CA ARG A 174 3.94 -17.17 9.53
C ARG A 174 2.72 -16.35 9.14
N SER A 175 2.55 -15.19 9.77
CA SER A 175 1.44 -14.28 9.48
C SER A 175 1.88 -13.16 8.57
N ILE A 176 0.98 -12.68 7.70
CA ILE A 176 1.25 -11.59 6.76
C ILE A 176 0.31 -10.43 7.07
N LEU A 177 0.90 -9.26 7.39
CA LEU A 177 0.16 -8.02 7.56
C LEU A 177 0.48 -7.08 6.41
N VAL A 178 -0.55 -6.68 5.67
CA VAL A 178 -0.44 -5.65 4.64
C VAL A 178 -1.19 -4.41 5.08
N VAL A 179 -0.46 -3.30 5.25
CA VAL A 179 -1.03 -2.01 5.65
C VAL A 179 -1.12 -1.11 4.43
N SER A 180 -2.29 -0.54 4.18
CA SER A 180 -2.54 0.41 3.10
C SER A 180 -2.67 1.82 3.66
N LEU A 181 -1.88 2.75 3.10
CA LEU A 181 -1.89 4.18 3.43
C LEU A 181 -2.37 4.99 2.23
N ARG A 182 -3.05 6.12 2.47
CA ARG A 182 -3.53 6.97 1.38
C ARG A 182 -2.40 7.59 0.57
N PHE A 183 -1.33 8.01 1.22
CA PHE A 183 -0.21 8.69 0.59
C PHE A 183 1.11 8.03 0.97
N MET A 184 2.05 8.05 0.02
CA MET A 184 3.43 7.68 0.27
C MET A 184 4.15 8.85 0.93
N ASP A 185 4.60 8.61 2.16
CA ASP A 185 5.51 9.48 2.91
C ASP A 185 6.60 8.57 3.47
N GLN A 186 7.81 8.71 2.96
CA GLN A 186 8.90 7.79 3.31
C GLN A 186 9.16 7.78 4.82
N ALA A 187 9.22 8.95 5.46
CA ALA A 187 9.49 9.05 6.89
C ALA A 187 8.37 8.39 7.72
N LEU A 188 7.11 8.61 7.34
CA LEU A 188 5.96 7.97 7.98
C LEU A 188 6.01 6.44 7.83
N MET A 189 6.33 5.97 6.62
CA MET A 189 6.37 4.53 6.35
C MET A 189 7.52 3.83 7.07
N GLU A 190 8.70 4.45 7.13
CA GLU A 190 9.84 3.93 7.89
C GLU A 190 9.51 3.84 9.38
N ARG A 191 8.90 4.89 9.96
CA ARG A 191 8.45 4.89 11.35
C ARG A 191 7.38 3.83 11.61
N LEU A 192 6.38 3.74 10.74
CA LEU A 192 5.31 2.75 10.88
C LEU A 192 5.85 1.32 10.73
N ARG A 193 6.79 1.11 9.81
CA ARG A 193 7.47 -0.18 9.65
C ARG A 193 8.25 -0.55 10.91
N ALA A 194 9.05 0.37 11.46
CA ALA A 194 9.81 0.16 12.69
C ALA A 194 8.87 -0.17 13.87
N LEU A 195 7.80 0.59 14.02
CA LEU A 195 6.80 0.37 15.07
C LEU A 195 6.15 -1.02 14.96
N LEU A 196 5.63 -1.37 13.77
CA LEU A 196 4.96 -2.65 13.54
C LEU A 196 5.93 -3.83 13.65
N SER A 197 7.17 -3.70 13.17
CA SER A 197 8.19 -4.75 13.31
C SER A 197 8.56 -4.99 14.77
N ALA A 198 8.66 -3.93 15.57
CA ALA A 198 8.89 -4.04 17.03
C ALA A 198 7.71 -4.71 17.75
N MET A 199 6.47 -4.41 17.31
CA MET A 199 5.24 -4.98 17.90
C MET A 199 5.04 -6.45 17.55
N LEU A 200 5.32 -6.84 16.31
CA LEU A 200 4.91 -8.13 15.73
C LEU A 200 6.03 -9.18 15.74
N GLY A 201 7.29 -8.77 15.89
CA GLY A 201 8.44 -9.66 15.85
C GLY A 201 8.70 -10.28 14.47
N GLU A 202 9.61 -11.26 14.42
CA GLU A 202 10.06 -11.90 13.17
C GLU A 202 9.06 -12.90 12.57
N SER A 203 8.05 -13.31 13.32
CA SER A 203 7.00 -14.22 12.86
C SER A 203 6.02 -13.58 11.87
N PHE A 204 6.13 -12.27 11.66
CA PHE A 204 5.27 -11.50 10.77
C PHE A 204 6.01 -11.01 9.54
N GLU A 205 5.43 -11.25 8.36
CA GLU A 205 5.82 -10.54 7.14
C GLU A 205 4.99 -9.27 7.02
N LEU A 206 5.66 -8.12 7.00
CA LEU A 206 5.04 -6.79 6.93
C LEU A 206 5.25 -6.15 5.57
N CYS A 207 4.16 -5.75 4.92
CA CYS A 207 4.18 -4.94 3.71
C CYS A 207 3.34 -3.68 3.89
N ILE A 208 3.80 -2.54 3.33
CA ILE A 208 3.06 -1.28 3.34
C ILE A 208 2.83 -0.86 1.89
N LEU A 209 1.57 -0.63 1.53
CA LEU A 209 1.09 -0.24 0.20
C LEU A 209 0.45 1.14 0.23
N THR A 210 0.16 1.68 -0.95
CA THR A 210 -0.77 2.81 -1.09
C THR A 210 -2.21 2.34 -1.34
N HIS A 211 -3.18 3.24 -1.12
CA HIS A 211 -4.58 3.00 -1.50
C HIS A 211 -4.70 2.71 -2.99
N THR A 212 -3.91 3.38 -3.81
CA THR A 212 -3.88 3.18 -5.26
C THR A 212 -3.43 1.77 -5.63
N GLU A 213 -2.39 1.27 -4.96
CA GLU A 213 -1.88 -0.09 -5.17
C GLU A 213 -2.88 -1.15 -4.66
N SER A 214 -3.47 -0.93 -3.48
CA SER A 214 -4.54 -1.78 -2.95
C SER A 214 -5.75 -1.85 -3.89
N PHE A 215 -6.12 -0.72 -4.51
CA PHE A 215 -7.18 -0.70 -5.54
C PHE A 215 -6.83 -1.57 -6.75
N ILE A 216 -5.57 -1.57 -7.21
CA ILE A 216 -5.12 -2.46 -8.28
C ILE A 216 -5.30 -3.92 -7.88
N HIS A 217 -4.80 -4.33 -6.70
CA HIS A 217 -4.89 -5.71 -6.23
C HIS A 217 -6.33 -6.17 -6.06
N TYR A 218 -7.21 -5.32 -5.52
CA TYR A 218 -8.63 -5.60 -5.45
C TYR A 218 -9.22 -5.88 -6.84
N MET A 219 -8.94 -5.02 -7.82
CA MET A 219 -9.49 -5.15 -9.16
C MET A 219 -8.92 -6.34 -9.94
N LEU A 220 -7.63 -6.65 -9.77
CA LEU A 220 -7.00 -7.80 -10.45
C LEU A 220 -7.56 -9.15 -9.96
N ARG A 221 -8.16 -9.19 -8.76
CA ARG A 221 -8.86 -10.36 -8.24
C ARG A 221 -10.26 -10.54 -8.81
N GLN A 222 -10.84 -9.49 -9.39
CA GLN A 222 -12.16 -9.52 -10.00
C GLN A 222 -12.13 -10.16 -11.41
N GLU A 223 -13.32 -10.46 -11.95
CA GLU A 223 -13.47 -10.93 -13.32
C GLU A 223 -12.86 -9.95 -14.35
N LYS A 224 -12.08 -10.45 -15.30
CA LYS A 224 -11.41 -9.64 -16.33
C LYS A 224 -12.33 -8.72 -17.12
N LEU A 225 -13.60 -9.08 -17.27
CA LEU A 225 -14.61 -8.27 -17.94
C LEU A 225 -14.89 -6.95 -17.21
N LEU A 226 -14.69 -6.89 -15.89
CA LEU A 226 -14.95 -5.70 -15.09
C LEU A 226 -13.89 -4.61 -15.30
N TYR A 227 -12.68 -4.99 -15.68
CA TYR A 227 -11.56 -4.06 -15.89
C TYR A 227 -10.94 -4.11 -17.30
N ASN A 228 -11.70 -4.62 -18.30
CA ASN A 228 -11.28 -4.55 -19.71
C ASN A 228 -11.38 -3.14 -20.31
N ARG A 229 -12.11 -2.26 -19.64
CA ARG A 229 -12.17 -0.81 -19.86
C ARG A 229 -11.71 -0.08 -18.61
N LYS A 230 -11.62 1.25 -18.64
CA LYS A 230 -11.27 2.02 -17.45
C LYS A 230 -12.23 1.74 -16.30
N VAL A 231 -11.70 1.70 -15.10
CA VAL A 231 -12.45 1.64 -13.84
C VAL A 231 -12.24 2.94 -13.10
N GLY A 232 -13.33 3.60 -12.71
CA GLY A 232 -13.30 4.74 -11.80
C GLY A 232 -13.67 4.28 -10.40
N MET A 233 -13.09 4.88 -9.37
CA MET A 233 -13.52 4.68 -7.99
C MET A 233 -13.69 6.03 -7.31
N PHE A 234 -14.82 6.20 -6.62
CA PHE A 234 -15.06 7.31 -5.71
C PHE A 234 -14.99 6.78 -4.28
N GLU A 235 -14.17 7.40 -3.48
CA GLU A 235 -14.04 7.11 -2.05
C GLU A 235 -14.54 8.32 -1.27
N LEU A 236 -15.58 8.13 -0.47
CA LEU A 236 -16.17 9.17 0.37
C LEU A 236 -16.07 8.76 1.84
N GLU A 237 -15.18 9.43 2.55
CA GLU A 237 -15.00 9.30 3.99
C GLU A 237 -15.44 10.58 4.70
N ASP A 238 -15.43 10.63 6.02
CA ASP A 238 -16.07 11.66 6.85
C ASP A 238 -16.00 13.10 6.32
N ARG A 239 -14.85 13.53 5.82
CA ARG A 239 -14.64 14.87 5.23
C ARG A 239 -13.71 14.85 4.03
N SER A 240 -13.58 13.72 3.37
CA SER A 240 -12.72 13.58 2.22
C SER A 240 -13.40 12.84 1.09
N LEU A 241 -13.34 13.43 -0.08
CA LEU A 241 -13.76 12.83 -1.33
C LEU A 241 -12.52 12.64 -2.19
N SER A 242 -12.24 11.41 -2.61
CA SER A 242 -11.13 11.08 -3.50
C SER A 242 -11.65 10.35 -4.73
N TYR A 243 -10.94 10.53 -5.83
CA TYR A 243 -11.20 9.84 -7.07
C TYR A 243 -9.97 9.04 -7.48
N TYR A 244 -10.19 7.80 -7.90
CA TYR A 244 -9.16 6.92 -8.42
C TYR A 244 -9.53 6.44 -9.82
N GLU A 245 -8.54 6.29 -10.67
CA GLU A 245 -8.70 5.69 -11.99
C GLU A 245 -7.76 4.50 -12.14
N LEU A 246 -8.27 3.40 -12.67
CA LEU A 246 -7.50 2.23 -13.06
C LEU A 246 -7.69 1.93 -14.54
N ARG A 247 -6.59 1.63 -15.20
CA ARG A 247 -6.56 1.13 -16.56
C ARG A 247 -5.62 -0.07 -16.65
N VAL A 248 -6.10 -1.20 -17.14
CA VAL A 248 -5.30 -2.40 -17.39
C VAL A 248 -5.11 -2.58 -18.89
N THR A 249 -3.85 -2.60 -19.34
CA THR A 249 -3.52 -2.83 -20.74
C THR A 249 -3.23 -4.32 -20.97
N GLN A 250 -3.80 -4.85 -22.05
CA GLN A 250 -3.51 -6.19 -22.53
C GLN A 250 -2.44 -6.06 -23.64
N GLY A 251 -1.30 -6.70 -23.48
CA GLY A 251 -0.19 -6.65 -24.44
C GLY A 251 0.79 -7.78 -24.15
N ALA A 252 1.97 -7.74 -24.77
CA ALA A 252 3.04 -8.72 -24.51
C ALA A 252 3.44 -8.77 -23.02
N LYS A 253 3.28 -7.63 -22.31
CA LYS A 253 3.33 -7.54 -20.85
C LYS A 253 2.06 -6.82 -20.40
N LYS A 254 1.32 -7.44 -19.49
CA LYS A 254 0.16 -6.82 -18.84
C LYS A 254 0.63 -5.70 -17.93
N CYS A 255 0.02 -4.53 -18.01
CA CYS A 255 0.33 -3.40 -17.14
C CYS A 255 -0.97 -2.84 -16.54
N ALA A 256 -0.98 -2.59 -15.24
CA ALA A 256 -2.03 -1.90 -14.53
C ALA A 256 -1.54 -0.50 -14.14
N PHE A 257 -2.20 0.52 -14.68
CA PHE A 257 -1.93 1.93 -14.37
C PHE A 257 -3.03 2.40 -13.44
N ALA A 258 -2.67 2.90 -12.28
CA ALA A 258 -3.61 3.53 -11.41
C ALA A 258 -3.06 4.84 -10.84
N PHE A 259 -3.93 5.80 -10.66
CA PHE A 259 -3.60 7.06 -10.00
C PHE A 259 -4.78 7.51 -9.14
N SER A 260 -4.50 8.34 -8.15
CA SER A 260 -5.48 8.97 -7.29
C SER A 260 -5.41 10.48 -7.40
N GLU A 261 -6.56 11.13 -7.31
CA GLU A 261 -6.64 12.57 -7.25
C GLU A 261 -7.47 12.98 -6.03
N PRO A 262 -6.85 13.61 -5.01
CA PRO A 262 -7.60 14.24 -3.93
C PRO A 262 -8.45 15.37 -4.52
N GLN A 263 -9.66 15.53 -4.03
CA GLN A 263 -10.57 16.57 -4.47
C GLN A 263 -10.67 17.65 -3.39
N ASP A 264 -10.69 18.91 -3.83
CA ASP A 264 -10.87 20.06 -2.94
C ASP A 264 -12.33 20.18 -2.43
N GLU A 265 -13.27 19.55 -3.16
CA GLU A 265 -14.69 19.53 -2.80
C GLU A 265 -14.90 18.57 -1.65
N SER A 266 -14.85 19.05 -0.43
CA SER A 266 -15.15 18.26 0.74
C SER A 266 -16.67 18.12 0.95
N ILE A 267 -17.11 16.88 1.12
CA ILE A 267 -18.46 16.56 1.58
C ILE A 267 -18.30 16.08 3.02
N SER A 268 -18.94 16.77 3.97
CA SER A 268 -19.01 16.29 5.35
C SER A 268 -20.16 15.29 5.47
N LEU A 269 -19.88 14.10 5.99
CA LEU A 269 -20.95 13.11 6.27
C LEU A 269 -21.97 13.67 7.27
N GLU A 270 -21.51 14.44 8.24
CA GLU A 270 -22.36 15.15 9.19
C GLU A 270 -23.35 16.11 8.47
N ALA A 271 -22.90 16.79 7.42
CA ALA A 271 -23.79 17.64 6.62
C ALA A 271 -24.81 16.82 5.83
N LEU A 272 -24.51 15.58 5.45
CA LEU A 272 -25.42 14.69 4.73
C LEU A 272 -26.59 14.19 5.60
N GLU A 273 -26.55 14.38 6.91
CA GLU A 273 -27.67 14.13 7.80
C GLU A 273 -28.83 15.12 7.57
N THR A 274 -28.58 16.26 6.95
CA THR A 274 -29.57 17.27 6.63
C THR A 274 -30.01 17.20 5.17
N GLU A 275 -31.29 17.50 4.87
CA GLU A 275 -31.82 17.51 3.50
C GLU A 275 -31.08 18.50 2.60
N SER A 276 -30.68 19.65 3.11
CA SER A 276 -29.89 20.67 2.37
C SER A 276 -28.49 20.16 2.05
N GLY A 277 -27.84 19.50 3.01
CA GLY A 277 -26.52 18.90 2.81
C GLY A 277 -26.55 17.76 1.79
N GLN A 278 -27.59 16.92 1.84
CA GLN A 278 -27.80 15.84 0.84
C GLN A 278 -27.94 16.40 -0.58
N LYS A 279 -28.74 17.44 -0.79
CA LYS A 279 -28.89 18.10 -2.10
C LYS A 279 -27.56 18.71 -2.58
N THR A 280 -26.78 19.25 -1.66
CA THR A 280 -25.48 19.83 -1.98
C THR A 280 -24.45 18.73 -2.31
N GLY A 281 -24.40 17.66 -1.50
CA GLY A 281 -23.55 16.51 -1.72
C GLY A 281 -23.81 15.82 -3.07
N ASP A 282 -25.08 15.56 -3.40
CA ASP A 282 -25.46 14.99 -4.69
C ASP A 282 -24.98 15.86 -5.88
N ARG A 283 -25.10 17.18 -5.77
CA ARG A 283 -24.64 18.12 -6.80
C ARG A 283 -23.12 18.11 -6.95
N ILE A 284 -22.37 18.06 -5.84
CA ILE A 284 -20.90 18.00 -5.86
C ILE A 284 -20.46 16.69 -6.50
N LEU A 285 -20.97 15.55 -6.02
CA LEU A 285 -20.67 14.23 -6.56
C LEU A 285 -20.99 14.13 -8.06
N ARG A 286 -22.15 14.65 -8.47
CA ARG A 286 -22.56 14.68 -9.88
C ARG A 286 -21.58 15.46 -10.75
N ARG A 287 -21.18 16.67 -10.32
CA ARG A 287 -20.22 17.51 -11.06
C ARG A 287 -18.85 16.81 -11.18
N LEU A 288 -18.39 16.20 -10.09
CA LEU A 288 -17.14 15.45 -10.09
C LEU A 288 -17.20 14.30 -11.09
N ALA A 289 -18.27 13.49 -11.04
CA ALA A 289 -18.45 12.37 -11.97
C ALA A 289 -18.50 12.85 -13.43
N GLU A 290 -19.18 13.95 -13.74
CA GLU A 290 -19.20 14.53 -15.09
C GLU A 290 -17.78 14.91 -15.53
N ARG A 291 -17.03 15.62 -14.70
CA ARG A 291 -15.66 16.07 -15.00
C ARG A 291 -14.72 14.88 -15.26
N LYS A 292 -14.80 13.82 -14.42
CA LYS A 292 -13.89 12.67 -14.49
C LYS A 292 -14.28 11.64 -15.56
N LEU A 293 -15.55 11.31 -15.67
CA LEU A 293 -16.00 10.20 -16.50
C LEU A 293 -16.45 10.59 -17.93
N GLN A 294 -16.58 11.89 -18.23
CA GLN A 294 -17.13 12.36 -19.51
C GLN A 294 -16.30 11.93 -20.72
N LYS A 295 -14.97 11.99 -20.61
CA LYS A 295 -14.03 11.77 -21.73
C LYS A 295 -13.45 10.35 -21.77
N GLY A 296 -13.86 9.46 -20.88
CA GLY A 296 -13.28 8.13 -20.72
C GLY A 296 -14.24 6.99 -21.11
N ASN A 297 -13.65 5.91 -21.61
CA ASN A 297 -14.40 4.65 -21.84
C ASN A 297 -14.41 3.82 -20.55
N TYR A 298 -15.24 4.21 -19.58
CA TYR A 298 -15.39 3.50 -18.32
C TYR A 298 -16.41 2.38 -18.43
N GLY A 299 -16.03 1.17 -17.99
CA GLY A 299 -16.91 0.01 -17.89
C GLY A 299 -17.54 -0.16 -16.53
N LEU A 300 -16.77 0.20 -15.49
CA LEU A 300 -17.12 0.03 -14.08
C LEU A 300 -16.83 1.31 -13.30
N VAL A 301 -17.68 1.60 -12.33
CA VAL A 301 -17.44 2.59 -11.28
C VAL A 301 -17.63 1.92 -9.93
N MET A 302 -16.61 2.00 -9.08
CA MET A 302 -16.65 1.54 -7.70
C MET A 302 -17.00 2.70 -6.76
N LEU A 303 -17.79 2.42 -5.74
CA LEU A 303 -18.10 3.33 -4.65
C LEU A 303 -17.56 2.71 -3.36
N CYS A 304 -16.72 3.45 -2.65
CA CYS A 304 -15.99 3.01 -1.47
C CYS A 304 -16.13 4.02 -0.34
N GLY A 305 -16.03 3.57 0.90
CA GLY A 305 -16.05 4.40 2.08
C GLY A 305 -17.47 4.61 2.66
N LYS A 306 -17.48 5.05 3.92
CA LYS A 306 -18.72 5.19 4.75
C LYS A 306 -19.80 6.04 4.09
N GLY A 307 -19.40 7.07 3.33
CA GLY A 307 -20.36 7.97 2.68
C GLY A 307 -21.20 7.31 1.58
N PHE A 308 -20.84 6.12 1.14
CA PHE A 308 -21.60 5.33 0.17
C PHE A 308 -22.26 4.09 0.74
N GLU A 309 -22.35 3.94 2.07
CA GLU A 309 -23.17 2.91 2.71
C GLU A 309 -24.66 3.06 2.33
N ASN A 310 -25.12 4.31 2.23
CA ASN A 310 -26.41 4.64 1.67
C ASN A 310 -26.26 5.69 0.58
N THR A 311 -26.74 5.41 -0.62
CA THR A 311 -26.66 6.30 -1.78
C THR A 311 -27.99 7.01 -2.10
N ASP A 312 -29.02 6.89 -1.25
CA ASP A 312 -30.35 7.47 -1.49
C ASP A 312 -30.33 9.00 -1.63
N PHE A 313 -29.38 9.66 -0.96
CA PHE A 313 -29.17 11.10 -1.07
C PHE A 313 -28.61 11.52 -2.42
N ALA A 314 -27.91 10.64 -3.13
CA ALA A 314 -27.10 10.94 -4.31
C ALA A 314 -27.79 10.53 -5.63
N ARG A 315 -29.07 10.78 -5.79
CA ARG A 315 -29.89 10.30 -6.91
C ARG A 315 -29.42 10.77 -8.27
N ASN A 316 -29.04 12.04 -8.41
CA ASN A 316 -28.55 12.59 -9.67
C ASN A 316 -27.16 12.04 -10.03
N PHE A 317 -26.30 11.88 -9.04
CA PHE A 317 -25.00 11.23 -9.19
C PHE A 317 -25.17 9.78 -9.65
N MET A 318 -25.97 8.98 -8.95
CA MET A 318 -26.24 7.58 -9.31
C MET A 318 -26.86 7.44 -10.71
N SER A 319 -27.85 8.29 -11.03
CA SER A 319 -28.45 8.34 -12.35
C SER A 319 -27.43 8.61 -13.48
N TYR A 320 -26.40 9.40 -13.19
CA TYR A 320 -25.31 9.64 -14.15
C TYR A 320 -24.36 8.45 -14.24
N LEU A 321 -23.97 7.86 -13.14
CA LEU A 321 -23.05 6.71 -13.12
C LEU A 321 -23.60 5.53 -13.91
N LEU A 322 -24.88 5.24 -13.75
CA LEU A 322 -25.56 4.10 -14.40
C LEU A 322 -25.73 4.23 -15.91
N LYS A 323 -25.41 5.39 -16.51
CA LYS A 323 -25.47 5.58 -17.96
C LYS A 323 -24.35 4.82 -18.68
N GLY A 324 -24.62 3.57 -19.08
CA GLY A 324 -23.68 2.75 -19.86
C GLY A 324 -22.49 2.18 -19.09
N ARG A 325 -22.56 2.18 -17.75
CA ARG A 325 -21.52 1.67 -16.86
C ARG A 325 -22.15 0.76 -15.80
N LYS A 326 -21.36 -0.21 -15.33
CA LYS A 326 -21.69 -0.96 -14.12
C LYS A 326 -21.28 -0.12 -12.91
N VAL A 327 -22.09 -0.12 -11.86
CA VAL A 327 -21.75 0.52 -10.59
C VAL A 327 -21.80 -0.53 -9.52
N CYS A 328 -20.73 -0.62 -8.72
CA CYS A 328 -20.61 -1.54 -7.59
C CYS A 328 -20.18 -0.76 -6.35
N THR A 329 -20.67 -1.16 -5.21
CA THR A 329 -20.29 -0.60 -3.91
C THR A 329 -19.52 -1.65 -3.14
N GLU A 330 -18.36 -1.28 -2.62
CA GLU A 330 -17.55 -2.08 -1.72
C GLU A 330 -16.91 -1.17 -0.67
N GLN A 331 -17.41 -1.25 0.54
CA GLN A 331 -17.05 -0.31 1.60
C GLN A 331 -15.59 -0.42 2.01
N GLN A 332 -15.07 -1.63 2.06
CA GLN A 332 -13.73 -1.92 2.55
C GLN A 332 -12.77 -2.35 1.42
N LEU A 333 -13.02 -1.85 0.23
CA LEU A 333 -12.26 -2.17 -0.98
C LEU A 333 -10.75 -2.06 -0.78
N ILE A 334 -10.29 -1.02 -0.09
CA ILE A 334 -8.85 -0.78 0.15
C ILE A 334 -8.26 -1.84 1.08
N ALA A 335 -8.93 -2.16 2.19
CA ALA A 335 -8.48 -3.22 3.10
C ALA A 335 -8.54 -4.61 2.46
N LEU A 336 -9.57 -4.87 1.64
CA LEU A 336 -9.66 -6.09 0.84
C LEU A 336 -8.53 -6.19 -0.19
N GLY A 337 -8.20 -5.09 -0.85
CA GLY A 337 -7.07 -5.04 -1.78
C GLY A 337 -5.74 -5.35 -1.10
N ALA A 338 -5.51 -4.82 0.08
CA ALA A 338 -4.36 -5.15 0.92
C ALA A 338 -4.34 -6.63 1.32
N LEU A 339 -5.51 -7.19 1.70
CA LEU A 339 -5.65 -8.61 1.99
C LEU A 339 -5.33 -9.49 0.77
N TYR A 340 -5.83 -9.15 -0.41
CA TYR A 340 -5.56 -9.91 -1.63
C TYR A 340 -4.08 -9.87 -2.03
N TYR A 341 -3.38 -8.78 -1.73
CA TYR A 341 -1.93 -8.74 -1.91
C TYR A 341 -1.21 -9.67 -0.93
N SER A 342 -1.68 -9.83 0.30
CA SER A 342 -1.10 -10.80 1.24
C SER A 342 -1.21 -12.25 0.71
N GLU A 343 -2.24 -12.56 -0.07
CA GLU A 343 -2.37 -13.86 -0.75
C GLU A 343 -1.35 -14.05 -1.87
N VAL A 344 -0.99 -12.95 -2.56
CA VAL A 344 0.08 -12.97 -3.60
C VAL A 344 1.43 -13.21 -2.97
N LEU A 345 1.73 -12.53 -1.84
CA LEU A 345 2.97 -12.72 -1.07
C LEU A 345 3.08 -14.16 -0.55
N ALA A 346 2.02 -14.69 0.07
CA ALA A 346 2.00 -16.06 0.60
C ALA A 346 2.21 -17.15 -0.47
N ALA A 347 1.71 -16.90 -1.68
CA ALA A 347 1.84 -17.83 -2.78
C ALA A 347 3.19 -17.74 -3.52
N GLU A 348 4.10 -16.83 -3.10
CA GLU A 348 5.37 -16.53 -3.78
C GLU A 348 5.21 -16.31 -5.30
N ARG A 349 4.02 -15.90 -5.72
CA ARG A 349 3.71 -15.71 -7.14
C ARG A 349 4.27 -14.38 -7.61
N THR A 350 5.06 -14.42 -8.68
CA THR A 350 5.34 -13.22 -9.45
C THR A 350 4.06 -12.79 -10.15
N GLU A 351 3.66 -11.54 -9.93
CA GLU A 351 2.50 -11.00 -10.65
C GLU A 351 2.80 -10.94 -12.15
N ASP A 352 1.95 -11.55 -12.97
CA ASP A 352 1.99 -11.44 -14.43
C ASP A 352 1.66 -10.03 -14.94
N CYS A 353 1.51 -9.08 -14.02
CA CYS A 353 1.08 -7.71 -14.29
C CYS A 353 2.07 -6.71 -13.67
N ARG A 354 2.65 -5.85 -14.51
CA ARG A 354 3.46 -4.73 -14.03
C ARG A 354 2.55 -3.65 -13.46
N LEU A 355 2.76 -3.29 -12.20
CA LEU A 355 1.98 -2.25 -11.52
C LEU A 355 2.65 -0.89 -11.71
N LEU A 356 1.86 0.12 -12.04
CA LEU A 356 2.30 1.49 -12.26
C LEU A 356 1.37 2.43 -11.51
N CYS A 357 1.82 2.89 -10.36
CA CYS A 357 1.07 3.75 -9.46
C CYS A 357 2.03 4.64 -8.66
N ASP A 358 1.51 5.39 -7.72
CA ASP A 358 2.25 6.32 -6.87
C ASP A 358 3.38 5.70 -6.02
N SER A 359 3.30 4.38 -5.74
CA SER A 359 4.32 3.62 -5.01
C SER A 359 5.41 3.04 -5.91
N ARG A 360 5.29 3.15 -7.24
CA ARG A 360 6.13 2.46 -8.22
C ARG A 360 6.81 3.40 -9.21
N VAL A 361 8.01 3.03 -9.64
CA VAL A 361 8.71 3.75 -10.72
C VAL A 361 7.88 3.68 -12.00
N CYS A 362 7.65 4.82 -12.65
CA CYS A 362 6.73 4.94 -13.79
C CYS A 362 7.33 4.51 -15.15
N CYS A 363 8.66 4.42 -15.27
CA CYS A 363 9.37 4.10 -16.52
C CYS A 363 10.67 3.35 -16.25
N ASP A 364 11.16 2.60 -17.25
CA ASP A 364 12.50 2.03 -17.19
C ASP A 364 13.54 3.14 -17.39
N ILE A 365 14.53 3.23 -16.50
CA ILE A 365 15.64 4.20 -16.55
C ILE A 365 16.93 3.45 -16.81
N SER A 366 17.66 3.84 -17.85
CA SER A 366 18.89 3.18 -18.21
C SER A 366 19.95 4.13 -18.80
N LEU A 367 21.21 3.69 -18.76
CA LEU A 367 22.34 4.32 -19.43
C LEU A 367 22.86 3.42 -20.54
N ARG A 368 23.34 4.04 -21.62
CA ARG A 368 24.16 3.33 -22.60
C ARG A 368 25.61 3.32 -22.11
N VAL A 369 26.16 2.14 -21.91
CA VAL A 369 27.54 1.92 -21.45
C VAL A 369 28.28 1.00 -22.41
N SER A 370 29.60 1.17 -22.54
CA SER A 370 30.43 0.25 -23.28
C SER A 370 31.17 -0.65 -22.30
N VAL A 371 30.97 -1.96 -22.43
CA VAL A 371 31.66 -2.97 -21.62
C VAL A 371 32.42 -3.90 -22.56
N ARG A 372 33.77 -3.88 -22.49
CA ARG A 372 34.66 -4.67 -23.38
C ARG A 372 34.32 -4.42 -24.85
N GLU A 373 34.23 -3.15 -25.23
CA GLU A 373 33.96 -2.68 -26.60
C GLU A 373 32.55 -3.08 -27.14
N ARG A 374 31.66 -3.49 -26.27
CA ARG A 374 30.25 -3.79 -26.63
C ARG A 374 29.33 -2.83 -25.94
N ASP A 375 28.44 -2.24 -26.70
CA ASP A 375 27.37 -1.42 -26.17
C ASP A 375 26.38 -2.26 -25.39
N LYS A 376 26.09 -1.84 -24.15
CA LYS A 376 25.09 -2.43 -23.26
C LYS A 376 24.21 -1.36 -22.67
N SER A 377 23.02 -1.75 -22.25
CA SER A 377 22.13 -0.92 -21.43
C SER A 377 22.36 -1.28 -19.97
N LEU A 378 22.81 -0.33 -19.17
CA LEU A 378 22.87 -0.43 -17.71
C LEU A 378 21.51 0.04 -17.18
N ILE A 379 20.76 -0.85 -16.57
CA ILE A 379 19.44 -0.55 -15.98
C ILE A 379 19.68 0.02 -14.60
N LEU A 380 19.15 1.21 -14.34
CA LEU A 380 19.20 1.90 -13.05
C LEU A 380 17.91 1.71 -12.25
N ALA A 381 16.78 1.63 -12.94
CA ALA A 381 15.48 1.30 -12.35
C ALA A 381 14.57 0.71 -13.42
N SER A 382 13.70 -0.21 -13.02
CA SER A 382 12.68 -0.80 -13.90
C SER A 382 11.29 -0.26 -13.56
N ALA A 383 10.50 0.00 -14.58
CA ALA A 383 9.12 0.39 -14.37
C ALA A 383 8.36 -0.68 -13.56
N GLY A 384 7.62 -0.25 -12.55
CA GLY A 384 6.89 -1.12 -11.63
C GLY A 384 7.69 -1.56 -10.41
N GLU A 385 8.99 -1.25 -10.31
CA GLU A 385 9.74 -1.44 -9.06
C GLU A 385 9.25 -0.46 -7.98
N PRO A 386 9.17 -0.87 -6.70
CA PRO A 386 8.94 0.07 -5.61
C PRO A 386 10.05 1.12 -5.60
N TRP A 387 9.70 2.40 -5.65
CA TRP A 387 10.72 3.46 -5.64
C TRP A 387 11.32 3.70 -4.25
N MET A 388 10.57 3.39 -3.20
CA MET A 388 11.02 3.57 -1.82
C MET A 388 12.18 2.63 -1.49
N GLY A 389 13.30 3.21 -1.05
CA GLY A 389 14.52 2.47 -0.77
C GLY A 389 15.29 2.01 -2.01
N LEU A 390 14.77 2.27 -3.22
CA LEU A 390 15.48 1.95 -4.45
C LEU A 390 16.67 2.90 -4.62
N SER A 391 17.87 2.35 -4.58
CA SER A 391 19.10 3.08 -4.76
C SER A 391 20.10 2.19 -5.50
N THR A 392 20.83 2.77 -6.45
CA THR A 392 21.92 2.07 -7.15
C THR A 392 23.19 2.91 -7.12
N GLU A 393 24.33 2.25 -7.10
CA GLU A 393 25.65 2.89 -7.18
C GLU A 393 26.50 2.19 -8.22
N HIS A 394 27.10 2.97 -9.13
CA HIS A 394 27.90 2.47 -10.23
C HIS A 394 29.15 3.29 -10.44
N GLU A 395 30.29 2.62 -10.60
CA GLU A 395 31.51 3.25 -11.07
C GLU A 395 31.55 3.26 -12.60
N LEU A 396 31.71 4.44 -13.18
CA LEU A 396 31.70 4.67 -14.62
C LEU A 396 32.93 5.48 -15.06
N ILE A 397 33.37 5.28 -16.30
CA ILE A 397 34.42 6.07 -16.94
C ILE A 397 33.78 6.87 -18.07
N LEU A 398 33.96 8.18 -18.06
CA LEU A 398 33.48 9.06 -19.13
C LEU A 398 34.37 8.93 -20.38
N ASP A 399 33.77 8.82 -21.55
CA ASP A 399 34.44 8.70 -22.84
C ASP A 399 34.47 10.06 -23.57
N GLY A 400 35.17 11.03 -22.98
CA GLY A 400 35.34 12.37 -23.55
C GLY A 400 34.15 13.33 -23.47
N GLN A 401 33.07 12.92 -22.85
CA GLN A 401 31.88 13.74 -22.68
C GLN A 401 31.81 14.34 -21.26
N ASN A 402 31.19 15.51 -21.12
CA ASN A 402 30.92 16.18 -19.85
C ASN A 402 29.45 16.13 -19.46
N TYR A 403 28.73 15.10 -19.85
CA TYR A 403 27.32 14.89 -19.55
C TYR A 403 27.01 13.40 -19.44
N ILE A 404 25.88 13.11 -18.81
CA ILE A 404 25.29 11.76 -18.71
C ILE A 404 23.90 11.81 -19.37
N ASP A 405 23.66 10.88 -20.31
CA ASP A 405 22.36 10.73 -20.98
C ASP A 405 21.60 9.55 -20.40
N PHE A 406 20.55 9.85 -19.64
CA PHE A 406 19.60 8.85 -19.15
C PHE A 406 18.55 8.57 -20.22
N ARG A 407 18.37 7.31 -20.55
CA ARG A 407 17.29 6.85 -21.42
C ARG A 407 16.09 6.45 -20.57
N LEU A 408 14.96 7.06 -20.81
CA LEU A 408 13.69 6.75 -20.17
C LEU A 408 12.82 6.02 -21.18
N SER A 409 12.38 4.82 -20.84
CA SER A 409 11.52 4.00 -21.69
C SER A 409 10.19 3.78 -20.96
N PRO A 410 9.06 4.22 -21.54
CA PRO A 410 7.75 4.00 -20.93
C PRO A 410 7.47 2.51 -20.72
N ALA A 411 6.79 2.18 -19.63
CA ALA A 411 6.39 0.81 -19.34
C ALA A 411 5.39 0.24 -20.35
N SER A 412 4.62 1.11 -21.00
CA SER A 412 3.67 0.72 -22.04
C SER A 412 4.25 0.93 -23.44
N SER A 413 3.83 0.09 -24.38
CA SER A 413 4.19 0.20 -25.80
C SER A 413 3.64 1.46 -26.50
N MET A 414 2.88 2.30 -25.79
CA MET A 414 2.22 3.48 -26.36
C MET A 414 3.06 4.77 -26.28
N GLY A 415 4.19 4.76 -25.57
CA GLY A 415 5.07 5.92 -25.42
C GLY A 415 6.38 5.76 -26.21
N SER A 416 6.96 6.88 -26.64
CA SER A 416 8.32 6.91 -27.21
C SER A 416 9.35 7.04 -26.08
N ALA A 417 10.50 6.37 -26.25
CA ALA A 417 11.63 6.57 -25.36
C ALA A 417 12.10 8.04 -25.46
N SER A 418 12.42 8.62 -24.31
CA SER A 418 12.97 9.97 -24.19
C SER A 418 14.36 9.94 -23.58
N GLN A 419 15.09 11.04 -23.68
CA GLN A 419 16.39 11.21 -23.06
C GLN A 419 16.38 12.42 -22.13
N LEU A 420 16.96 12.21 -20.94
CA LEU A 420 17.29 13.27 -20.00
C LEU A 420 18.82 13.43 -19.97
N ARG A 421 19.29 14.66 -20.15
CA ARG A 421 20.71 14.98 -20.11
C ARG A 421 21.06 15.75 -18.86
N MET A 422 22.03 15.22 -18.10
CA MET A 422 22.64 15.88 -16.96
C MET A 422 24.03 16.37 -17.35
N HIS A 423 24.30 17.68 -17.25
CA HIS A 423 25.59 18.25 -17.53
C HIS A 423 26.48 18.22 -16.29
N LEU A 424 27.70 17.71 -16.42
CA LEU A 424 28.69 17.61 -15.34
C LEU A 424 29.47 18.92 -15.18
N ASN A 425 28.78 20.01 -14.86
CA ASN A 425 29.37 21.31 -14.64
C ASN A 425 30.30 21.29 -13.42
N GLY A 426 31.54 21.80 -13.61
CA GLY A 426 32.53 21.84 -12.53
C GLY A 426 33.35 20.55 -12.35
N PHE A 427 33.12 19.53 -13.17
CA PHE A 427 33.99 18.37 -13.22
C PHE A 427 35.26 18.68 -13.98
N PRO A 428 36.41 18.00 -13.65
CA PRO A 428 37.68 18.30 -14.28
C PRO A 428 37.67 17.87 -15.74
N GLU A 429 38.17 18.74 -16.60
CA GLU A 429 38.48 18.41 -17.99
C GLU A 429 39.76 17.59 -18.03
N ARG A 430 39.65 16.29 -18.27
CA ARG A 430 40.77 15.34 -18.43
C ARG A 430 40.72 14.74 -19.82
N LYS A 431 41.83 14.09 -20.20
CA LYS A 431 41.90 13.31 -21.46
C LYS A 431 40.79 12.25 -21.47
N ASP A 432 40.40 11.84 -22.66
CA ASP A 432 39.42 10.78 -22.87
C ASP A 432 39.71 9.55 -22.02
N ARG A 433 38.67 9.01 -21.39
CA ARG A 433 38.72 7.85 -20.50
C ARG A 433 39.59 8.01 -19.24
N SER A 434 39.85 9.26 -18.81
CA SER A 434 40.58 9.54 -17.56
C SER A 434 39.71 10.25 -16.50
N VAL A 435 38.42 10.31 -16.70
CA VAL A 435 37.44 10.77 -15.71
C VAL A 435 36.64 9.57 -15.21
N ARG A 436 36.94 9.10 -14.01
CA ARG A 436 36.15 8.08 -13.30
C ARG A 436 35.19 8.78 -12.36
N ILE A 437 33.96 8.35 -12.40
CA ILE A 437 32.88 8.87 -11.57
C ILE A 437 32.21 7.74 -10.82
N VAL A 438 31.69 8.07 -9.65
CA VAL A 438 30.70 7.26 -8.95
C VAL A 438 29.34 7.91 -9.18
N LEU A 439 28.44 7.16 -9.79
CA LEU A 439 27.05 7.53 -10.03
C LEU A 439 26.19 6.84 -9.00
N LYS A 440 25.53 7.62 -8.15
CA LYS A 440 24.53 7.14 -7.20
C LYS A 440 23.16 7.64 -7.59
N THR A 441 22.17 6.75 -7.56
CA THR A 441 20.79 7.11 -7.90
C THR A 441 19.85 6.74 -6.77
N SER A 442 18.77 7.53 -6.60
CA SER A 442 17.71 7.28 -5.61
C SER A 442 16.43 7.97 -6.05
N PHE A 443 15.34 7.70 -5.35
CA PHE A 443 14.03 8.26 -5.64
C PHE A 443 13.47 8.92 -4.37
N PRO A 444 13.32 10.24 -4.33
CA PRO A 444 12.62 10.92 -3.24
C PRO A 444 11.10 10.66 -3.27
N ASP A 445 10.55 10.41 -4.45
CA ASP A 445 9.17 9.99 -4.70
C ASP A 445 9.03 9.29 -6.06
N GLY A 446 7.82 8.87 -6.42
CA GLY A 446 7.56 8.15 -7.68
C GLY A 446 7.73 8.97 -8.97
N GLU A 447 7.86 10.29 -8.87
CA GLU A 447 7.92 11.23 -10.00
C GLU A 447 9.30 11.89 -10.17
N HIS A 448 10.15 11.82 -9.15
CA HIS A 448 11.48 12.42 -9.14
C HIS A 448 12.58 11.40 -9.00
N PHE A 449 13.59 11.54 -9.86
CA PHE A 449 14.78 10.72 -9.91
C PHE A 449 15.98 11.56 -9.49
N ARG A 450 16.58 11.25 -8.35
CA ARG A 450 17.76 11.94 -7.82
C ARG A 450 19.01 11.24 -8.26
N VAL A 451 19.93 12.01 -8.82
CA VAL A 451 21.22 11.56 -9.31
C VAL A 451 22.32 12.33 -8.58
N GLU A 452 23.25 11.63 -7.99
CA GLU A 452 24.48 12.18 -7.43
C GLU A 452 25.66 11.62 -8.20
N VAL A 453 26.52 12.49 -8.68
CA VAL A 453 27.75 12.13 -9.40
C VAL A 453 28.93 12.70 -8.65
N ARG A 454 29.92 11.85 -8.36
CA ARG A 454 31.17 12.23 -7.69
C ARG A 454 32.36 11.88 -8.56
N ASP A 455 33.33 12.80 -8.67
CA ASP A 455 34.65 12.50 -9.30
C ASP A 455 35.47 11.62 -8.37
N ASP A 456 35.76 10.41 -8.79
CA ASP A 456 36.55 9.42 -8.02
C ASP A 456 38.05 9.40 -8.40
N GLY A 457 38.41 10.04 -9.51
CA GLY A 457 39.77 10.10 -9.96
C GLY A 457 40.36 8.74 -10.42
N PHE A 458 41.65 8.74 -10.80
CA PHE A 458 42.44 7.55 -11.15
C PHE A 458 43.73 7.50 -10.32
N GLY A 459 43.61 7.39 -9.02
CA GLY A 459 44.74 7.31 -8.10
C GLY A 459 45.67 8.54 -8.17
N GLU A 460 47.00 8.33 -8.09
CA GLU A 460 47.99 9.42 -8.04
C GLU A 460 48.11 10.20 -9.35
N ILE A 461 47.82 9.58 -10.50
CA ILE A 461 47.99 10.22 -11.82
C ILE A 461 46.89 11.27 -12.06
N TYR A 462 45.68 10.96 -11.68
CA TYR A 462 44.51 11.83 -11.75
C TYR A 462 43.73 11.75 -10.44
N PRO A 463 44.21 12.44 -9.40
CA PRO A 463 43.51 12.40 -8.12
C PRO A 463 42.10 12.96 -8.24
N SER A 464 41.21 12.49 -7.36
CA SER A 464 39.86 13.05 -7.29
C SER A 464 39.91 14.56 -7.07
N SER A 465 39.07 15.29 -7.79
CA SER A 465 38.93 16.73 -7.60
C SER A 465 37.99 17.06 -6.40
N GLY A 466 37.32 16.06 -5.84
CA GLY A 466 36.31 16.26 -4.82
C GLY A 466 35.00 16.86 -5.37
N ALA A 467 34.88 17.00 -6.71
CA ALA A 467 33.65 17.51 -7.31
C ALA A 467 32.49 16.54 -7.07
N VAL A 468 31.38 17.07 -6.57
CA VAL A 468 30.11 16.36 -6.38
C VAL A 468 29.01 17.20 -7.01
N LEU A 469 28.17 16.58 -7.81
CA LEU A 469 27.00 17.21 -8.42
C LEU A 469 25.77 16.38 -8.10
N THR A 470 24.74 17.02 -7.57
CA THR A 470 23.44 16.39 -7.32
C THR A 470 22.38 17.10 -8.14
N GLU A 471 21.58 16.34 -8.86
CA GLU A 471 20.47 16.86 -9.65
C GLU A 471 19.22 15.98 -9.40
N GLU A 472 18.07 16.63 -9.39
CA GLU A 472 16.77 15.97 -9.28
C GLU A 472 16.01 16.16 -10.61
N LEU A 473 15.71 15.05 -11.25
CA LEU A 473 15.13 15.00 -12.58
C LEU A 473 13.64 14.62 -12.48
N ASP A 474 12.78 15.44 -13.09
CA ASP A 474 11.33 15.21 -13.12
C ASP A 474 10.98 14.20 -14.23
N LEU A 475 10.52 13.01 -13.85
CA LEU A 475 10.17 11.94 -14.78
C LEU A 475 8.87 12.22 -15.56
N ARG A 476 8.00 13.11 -15.08
CA ARG A 476 6.73 13.46 -15.75
C ARG A 476 6.96 14.23 -17.05
N LYS A 477 8.00 15.06 -17.10
CA LYS A 477 8.33 15.85 -18.29
C LYS A 477 8.68 15.02 -19.51
N THR A 478 9.01 13.76 -19.28
CA THR A 478 9.48 12.83 -20.30
C THR A 478 8.50 11.72 -20.64
N ALA A 479 7.60 11.38 -19.73
CA ALA A 479 6.53 10.40 -19.96
C ALA A 479 5.37 11.01 -20.77
N GLY A 480 5.64 11.75 -21.83
CA GLY A 480 4.71 12.51 -22.69
C GLY A 480 3.23 12.30 -22.33
N GLY A 481 2.61 13.36 -21.83
CA GLY A 481 1.30 13.45 -21.19
C GLY A 481 0.31 12.34 -21.47
N ALA A 482 -0.10 11.66 -20.40
CA ALA A 482 -1.22 10.74 -20.40
C ALA A 482 -2.54 11.51 -20.36
#